data_fd24fe91ea6c611fcd0bb6c77b75e272
#
_entry.id   fd24fe91ea6c611fcd0bb6c77b75e272
#
_cell.length_a   1.000
_cell.length_b   1.000
_cell.length_c   1.000
_cell.angle_alpha   90.00
_cell.angle_beta   90.00
_cell.angle_gamma   90.00
#
_symmetry.space_group_name_H-M   'P 1'
#
loop_
_entity.id
_entity.type
_entity.pdbx_description
1 polymer ?
#
loop_
_entity_poly.entity_id
_entity_poly.type
_entity_poly.pdbx_seq_one_letter_code
_entity_poly.pdbx_strand_id
1 'polypeptide(L)'
;MGGGVPVGVVTEITGESGAGKTQALLSLCLAVQLPAPRGLGREAVYISTEAALATSRLAQMLNSNPILQQYDDPDTRPSLDAIHSAVTPDLETQDHILNFQIPVLLSRHNIGLIILDSVAANYRAEFERQGSHGSNMAARSAELVRLGALLRDLARRHNLAVVVANQVADRFSSSSIPRHAPPRSSGVVYESPLASRSMPPPSSTNFPSTPSSSLPFSLQDPEGPPPLPALMLDHQQRWFTGWGDDPHASYSLKTPSLGLVWSTQIACRVALFKRPVYGRIRQAAPVTAEDDSDLAAPTLRGWRRWMKVVFAPHVASTGQGLDRAVEFEVTMGGLKTVKVQKVKRQ
;
A
#
# COMPACT_ATOMS: atom_id res chain seq x y z
N MET A 1 15.58 -6.45 -0.46
CA MET A 1 14.80 -7.69 -0.47
C MET A 1 15.74 -8.81 -0.89
N GLY A 2 16.02 -9.77 -0.02
CA GLY A 2 17.06 -10.79 -0.22
C GLY A 2 16.77 -11.87 -1.27
N GLY A 3 15.99 -11.60 -2.27
CA GLY A 3 15.66 -12.52 -3.37
C GLY A 3 14.89 -11.83 -4.50
N GLY A 4 14.79 -10.50 -4.46
CA GLY A 4 14.10 -9.74 -5.48
C GLY A 4 12.57 -9.85 -5.41
N VAL A 5 11.92 -9.70 -6.55
CA VAL A 5 10.48 -9.86 -6.74
C VAL A 5 10.22 -11.27 -7.30
N PRO A 6 9.37 -12.08 -6.67
CA PRO A 6 9.15 -13.46 -7.11
C PRO A 6 8.33 -13.51 -8.40
N VAL A 7 8.67 -14.46 -9.27
CA VAL A 7 7.88 -14.80 -10.47
C VAL A 7 6.70 -15.71 -10.11
N GLY A 8 5.70 -15.78 -10.98
CA GLY A 8 4.52 -16.65 -10.82
C GLY A 8 3.48 -16.16 -9.82
N VAL A 9 3.68 -14.97 -9.24
CA VAL A 9 2.79 -14.39 -8.23
C VAL A 9 2.61 -12.88 -8.46
N VAL A 10 1.61 -12.30 -7.78
CA VAL A 10 1.37 -10.86 -7.78
C VAL A 10 2.00 -10.22 -6.55
N THR A 11 2.87 -9.24 -6.76
CA THR A 11 3.51 -8.42 -5.73
C THR A 11 2.90 -7.01 -5.75
N GLU A 12 2.54 -6.49 -4.59
CA GLU A 12 2.05 -5.12 -4.44
C GLU A 12 3.12 -4.23 -3.79
N ILE A 13 3.33 -3.05 -4.37
CA ILE A 13 4.08 -1.95 -3.76
C ILE A 13 3.07 -0.89 -3.34
N THR A 14 2.90 -0.71 -2.03
CA THR A 14 1.93 0.24 -1.49
C THR A 14 2.61 1.38 -0.73
N GLY A 15 1.99 2.56 -0.72
CA GLY A 15 2.54 3.72 -0.04
C GLY A 15 1.88 5.03 -0.44
N GLU A 16 2.19 6.09 0.31
CA GLU A 16 1.71 7.44 0.05
C GLU A 16 2.18 7.99 -1.30
N SER A 17 1.50 9.03 -1.78
CA SER A 17 2.02 9.83 -2.89
C SER A 17 3.41 10.37 -2.54
N GLY A 18 4.36 10.29 -3.49
CA GLY A 18 5.75 10.71 -3.28
C GLY A 18 6.59 9.78 -2.37
N ALA A 19 6.09 8.61 -1.95
CA ALA A 19 6.88 7.62 -1.21
C ALA A 19 7.93 6.90 -2.07
N GLY A 20 7.80 6.94 -3.41
CA GLY A 20 8.76 6.36 -4.34
C GLY A 20 8.26 5.10 -5.07
N LYS A 21 6.94 4.83 -5.10
CA LYS A 21 6.36 3.67 -5.79
C LYS A 21 6.78 3.59 -7.26
N THR A 22 6.45 4.60 -8.05
CA THR A 22 6.81 4.69 -9.47
C THR A 22 8.32 4.57 -9.67
N GLN A 23 9.16 5.16 -8.79
CA GLN A 23 10.61 5.02 -8.88
C GLN A 23 11.08 3.57 -8.68
N ALA A 24 10.44 2.85 -7.75
CA ALA A 24 10.71 1.42 -7.56
C ALA A 24 10.30 0.61 -8.80
N LEU A 25 9.12 0.90 -9.38
CA LEU A 25 8.62 0.23 -10.57
C LEU A 25 9.52 0.47 -11.79
N LEU A 26 9.93 1.72 -12.04
CA LEU A 26 10.87 2.05 -13.11
C LEU A 26 12.22 1.33 -12.93
N SER A 27 12.70 1.24 -11.68
CA SER A 27 13.93 0.47 -11.37
C SER A 27 13.78 -1.01 -11.71
N LEU A 28 12.60 -1.60 -11.49
CA LEU A 28 12.31 -2.99 -11.84
C LEU A 28 12.24 -3.21 -13.36
N CYS A 29 11.72 -2.25 -14.14
CA CYS A 29 11.73 -2.31 -15.62
C CYS A 29 13.14 -2.42 -16.20
N LEU A 30 14.10 -1.77 -15.56
CA LEU A 30 15.51 -1.84 -15.98
C LEU A 30 16.19 -3.09 -15.42
N ALA A 31 15.88 -3.46 -14.17
CA ALA A 31 16.51 -4.58 -13.50
C ALA A 31 16.12 -5.94 -14.10
N VAL A 32 14.89 -6.11 -14.61
CA VAL A 32 14.43 -7.38 -15.20
C VAL A 32 15.23 -7.76 -16.46
N GLN A 33 15.77 -6.76 -17.15
CA GLN A 33 16.59 -6.93 -18.37
C GLN A 33 18.01 -7.43 -18.06
N LEU A 34 18.49 -7.24 -16.83
CA LEU A 34 19.81 -7.71 -16.44
C LEU A 34 19.88 -9.25 -16.45
N PRO A 35 21.05 -9.83 -16.74
CA PRO A 35 21.25 -11.27 -16.63
C PRO A 35 21.15 -11.76 -15.17
N ALA A 36 20.93 -13.04 -15.00
CA ALA A 36 20.96 -13.69 -13.69
C ALA A 36 22.35 -13.46 -13.01
N PRO A 37 22.40 -13.30 -11.70
CA PRO A 37 21.31 -13.41 -10.71
C PRO A 37 20.59 -12.07 -10.43
N ARG A 38 20.87 -11.00 -11.15
CA ARG A 38 20.32 -9.65 -10.88
C ARG A 38 18.98 -9.40 -11.54
N GLY A 39 18.73 -10.04 -12.65
CA GLY A 39 17.49 -9.94 -13.43
C GLY A 39 17.14 -11.28 -14.08
N LEU A 40 16.28 -11.22 -15.08
CA LEU A 40 15.81 -12.38 -15.84
C LEU A 40 16.35 -12.40 -17.29
N GLY A 41 17.04 -11.34 -17.74
CA GLY A 41 17.39 -11.13 -19.15
C GLY A 41 16.15 -11.04 -20.04
N ARG A 42 15.06 -10.43 -19.55
CA ARG A 42 13.76 -10.39 -20.22
C ARG A 42 13.18 -8.97 -20.25
N GLU A 43 12.24 -8.75 -21.15
CA GLU A 43 11.60 -7.45 -21.36
C GLU A 43 10.55 -7.15 -20.27
N ALA A 44 10.12 -5.87 -20.20
CA ALA A 44 9.09 -5.40 -19.27
C ALA A 44 7.87 -4.83 -19.99
N VAL A 45 6.70 -4.98 -19.38
CA VAL A 45 5.48 -4.26 -19.77
C VAL A 45 5.09 -3.31 -18.64
N TYR A 46 4.84 -2.05 -18.97
CA TYR A 46 4.41 -1.02 -18.04
C TYR A 46 3.04 -0.48 -18.44
N ILE A 47 2.03 -0.79 -17.62
CA ILE A 47 0.66 -0.31 -17.80
C ILE A 47 0.42 0.81 -16.79
N SER A 48 0.16 2.01 -17.28
CA SER A 48 -0.13 3.18 -16.46
C SER A 48 -1.60 3.55 -16.51
N THR A 49 -2.16 3.96 -15.38
CA THR A 49 -3.54 4.44 -15.26
C THR A 49 -3.65 5.96 -15.18
N GLU A 50 -2.55 6.66 -14.98
CA GLU A 50 -2.57 8.12 -14.77
C GLU A 50 -1.80 8.88 -15.85
N ALA A 51 -0.58 8.48 -16.17
CA ALA A 51 0.28 9.21 -17.09
C ALA A 51 1.13 8.27 -17.95
N ALA A 52 1.57 8.72 -19.10
CA ALA A 52 2.50 7.98 -19.94
C ALA A 52 3.81 7.65 -19.21
N LEU A 53 4.47 6.58 -19.65
CA LEU A 53 5.75 6.14 -19.11
C LEU A 53 6.79 7.27 -19.12
N ALA A 54 7.41 7.54 -17.98
CA ALA A 54 8.43 8.58 -17.83
C ALA A 54 9.79 8.16 -18.47
N THR A 55 9.86 8.17 -19.80
CA THR A 55 11.05 7.73 -20.58
C THR A 55 12.28 8.57 -20.28
N SER A 56 12.14 9.88 -20.08
CA SER A 56 13.24 10.76 -19.69
C SER A 56 13.83 10.37 -18.34
N ARG A 57 12.99 9.93 -17.41
CA ARG A 57 13.43 9.44 -16.10
C ARG A 57 14.14 8.09 -16.21
N LEU A 58 13.65 7.18 -17.03
CA LEU A 58 14.34 5.90 -17.31
C LEU A 58 15.71 6.14 -17.95
N ALA A 59 15.81 7.04 -18.93
CA ALA A 59 17.09 7.41 -19.54
C ALA A 59 18.06 7.99 -18.52
N GLN A 60 17.58 8.86 -17.61
CA GLN A 60 18.40 9.38 -16.52
C GLN A 60 18.90 8.24 -15.59
N MET A 61 18.04 7.28 -15.27
CA MET A 61 18.42 6.15 -14.42
C MET A 61 19.45 5.26 -15.12
N LEU A 62 19.29 4.96 -16.40
CA LEU A 62 20.27 4.21 -17.20
C LEU A 62 21.64 4.87 -17.18
N ASN A 63 21.69 6.19 -17.36
CA ASN A 63 22.93 6.93 -17.43
C ASN A 63 23.59 7.22 -16.08
N SER A 64 22.85 7.10 -14.97
CA SER A 64 23.33 7.47 -13.64
C SER A 64 23.44 6.31 -12.66
N ASN A 65 22.94 5.12 -13.02
CA ASN A 65 22.98 3.96 -12.11
C ASN A 65 24.27 3.17 -12.30
N PRO A 66 25.17 3.13 -11.29
CA PRO A 66 26.47 2.48 -11.43
C PRO A 66 26.37 0.95 -11.61
N ILE A 67 25.24 0.35 -11.25
CA ILE A 67 25.01 -1.09 -11.47
C ILE A 67 24.67 -1.34 -12.94
N LEU A 68 23.80 -0.51 -13.53
CA LEU A 68 23.39 -0.65 -14.93
C LEU A 68 24.55 -0.35 -15.88
N GLN A 69 25.42 0.59 -15.52
CA GLN A 69 26.61 0.95 -16.28
C GLN A 69 27.72 -0.10 -16.31
N GLN A 70 27.61 -1.16 -15.48
CA GLN A 70 28.55 -2.28 -15.53
C GLN A 70 28.29 -3.23 -16.72
N TYR A 71 27.14 -3.07 -17.40
CA TYR A 71 26.73 -3.89 -18.53
C TYR A 71 26.87 -3.08 -19.81
N ASP A 72 28.07 -3.11 -20.41
CA ASP A 72 28.39 -2.37 -21.64
C ASP A 72 28.17 -3.19 -22.91
N ASP A 73 28.00 -4.49 -22.78
CA ASP A 73 27.72 -5.39 -23.90
C ASP A 73 26.30 -5.12 -24.45
N PRO A 74 26.14 -4.86 -25.76
CA PRO A 74 24.87 -4.57 -26.41
C PRO A 74 23.76 -5.60 -26.10
N ASP A 75 24.14 -6.88 -25.93
CA ASP A 75 23.18 -7.97 -25.69
C ASP A 75 22.71 -8.05 -24.24
N THR A 76 23.44 -7.45 -23.31
CA THR A 76 23.13 -7.51 -21.87
C THR A 76 22.78 -6.14 -21.26
N ARG A 77 23.02 -5.07 -22.01
CA ARG A 77 22.74 -3.70 -21.57
C ARG A 77 21.25 -3.42 -21.56
N PRO A 78 20.69 -2.98 -20.43
CA PRO A 78 19.29 -2.57 -20.38
C PRO A 78 19.02 -1.39 -21.35
N SER A 79 17.89 -1.46 -22.07
CA SER A 79 17.47 -0.42 -23.02
C SER A 79 16.01 -0.01 -22.76
N LEU A 80 15.62 1.12 -23.35
CA LEU A 80 14.23 1.58 -23.33
C LEU A 80 13.36 0.78 -24.31
N ASP A 81 13.95 0.23 -25.35
CA ASP A 81 13.24 -0.53 -26.39
C ASP A 81 12.68 -1.86 -25.85
N ALA A 82 13.28 -2.38 -24.78
CA ALA A 82 12.80 -3.57 -24.08
C ALA A 82 11.71 -3.26 -23.03
N ILE A 83 11.09 -2.07 -23.10
CA ILE A 83 9.99 -1.67 -22.20
C ILE A 83 8.76 -1.28 -23.02
N HIS A 84 7.81 -2.19 -23.10
CA HIS A 84 6.52 -1.92 -23.73
C HIS A 84 5.62 -1.14 -22.78
N SER A 85 4.96 -0.08 -23.24
CA SER A 85 4.11 0.74 -22.38
C SER A 85 2.73 0.97 -22.98
N ALA A 86 1.72 1.00 -22.10
CA ALA A 86 0.35 1.34 -22.43
C ALA A 86 -0.25 2.24 -21.35
N VAL A 87 -1.23 3.07 -21.74
CA VAL A 87 -2.01 3.91 -20.81
C VAL A 87 -3.46 3.43 -20.82
N THR A 88 -4.03 3.25 -19.63
CA THR A 88 -5.40 2.78 -19.43
C THR A 88 -6.18 3.84 -18.63
N PRO A 89 -6.91 4.73 -19.31
CA PRO A 89 -7.62 5.83 -18.64
C PRO A 89 -8.85 5.37 -17.84
N ASP A 90 -9.34 4.16 -18.08
CA ASP A 90 -10.53 3.57 -17.46
C ASP A 90 -10.42 2.06 -17.29
N LEU A 91 -11.40 1.44 -16.60
CA LEU A 91 -11.42 0.00 -16.32
C LEU A 91 -11.66 -0.83 -17.58
N GLU A 92 -12.47 -0.35 -18.52
CA GLU A 92 -12.77 -1.08 -19.76
C GLU A 92 -11.52 -1.22 -20.63
N THR A 93 -10.80 -0.12 -20.83
CA THR A 93 -9.50 -0.12 -21.53
C THR A 93 -8.47 -1.01 -20.82
N GLN A 94 -8.42 -0.95 -19.48
CA GLN A 94 -7.54 -1.80 -18.69
C GLN A 94 -7.86 -3.29 -18.89
N ASP A 95 -9.14 -3.65 -18.83
CA ASP A 95 -9.60 -5.02 -19.06
C ASP A 95 -9.29 -5.49 -20.48
N HIS A 96 -9.54 -4.65 -21.47
CA HIS A 96 -9.23 -4.96 -22.85
C HIS A 96 -7.74 -5.24 -23.07
N ILE A 97 -6.86 -4.37 -22.53
CA ILE A 97 -5.42 -4.56 -22.62
C ILE A 97 -4.99 -5.87 -21.95
N LEU A 98 -5.43 -6.10 -20.71
CA LEU A 98 -5.01 -7.26 -19.93
C LEU A 98 -5.51 -8.59 -20.52
N ASN A 99 -6.75 -8.63 -21.08
CA ASN A 99 -7.33 -9.86 -21.59
C ASN A 99 -6.93 -10.17 -23.03
N PHE A 100 -6.67 -9.16 -23.87
CA PHE A 100 -6.47 -9.35 -25.30
C PHE A 100 -5.08 -8.92 -25.79
N GLN A 101 -4.56 -7.77 -25.38
CA GLN A 101 -3.29 -7.26 -25.91
C GLN A 101 -2.09 -7.92 -25.22
N ILE A 102 -2.13 -8.06 -23.89
CA ILE A 102 -1.03 -8.68 -23.15
C ILE A 102 -0.76 -10.11 -23.57
N PRO A 103 -1.75 -11.03 -23.75
CA PRO A 103 -1.48 -12.37 -24.24
C PRO A 103 -0.80 -12.38 -25.62
N VAL A 104 -1.18 -11.49 -26.52
CA VAL A 104 -0.54 -11.35 -27.83
C VAL A 104 0.91 -10.87 -27.70
N LEU A 105 1.15 -9.89 -26.83
CA LEU A 105 2.50 -9.39 -26.58
C LEU A 105 3.39 -10.49 -25.97
N LEU A 106 2.88 -11.25 -25.01
CA LEU A 106 3.57 -12.38 -24.39
C LEU A 106 3.90 -13.53 -25.37
N SER A 107 3.13 -13.67 -26.43
CA SER A 107 3.42 -14.67 -27.48
C SER A 107 4.53 -14.25 -28.45
N ARG A 108 4.82 -12.95 -28.53
CA ARG A 108 5.79 -12.36 -29.47
C ARG A 108 7.09 -11.92 -28.83
N HIS A 109 7.06 -11.59 -27.53
CA HIS A 109 8.17 -11.01 -26.80
C HIS A 109 8.50 -11.82 -25.55
N ASN A 110 9.76 -11.82 -25.17
CA ASN A 110 10.23 -12.51 -23.97
C ASN A 110 10.02 -11.64 -22.71
N ILE A 111 8.75 -11.47 -22.31
CA ILE A 111 8.40 -10.63 -21.16
C ILE A 111 8.66 -11.37 -19.84
N GLY A 112 9.36 -10.69 -18.92
CA GLY A 112 9.65 -11.19 -17.56
C GLY A 112 8.93 -10.42 -16.45
N LEU A 113 8.38 -9.24 -16.79
CA LEU A 113 7.75 -8.36 -15.80
C LEU A 113 6.55 -7.64 -16.41
N ILE A 114 5.42 -7.66 -15.70
CA ILE A 114 4.26 -6.81 -15.96
C ILE A 114 4.08 -5.86 -14.78
N ILE A 115 3.96 -4.58 -15.05
CA ILE A 115 3.71 -3.53 -14.06
C ILE A 115 2.35 -2.89 -14.32
N LEU A 116 1.58 -2.64 -13.25
CA LEU A 116 0.35 -1.85 -13.26
C LEU A 116 0.46 -0.69 -12.25
N ASP A 117 0.60 0.53 -12.75
CA ASP A 117 0.77 1.76 -11.94
C ASP A 117 -0.33 2.79 -12.26
N SER A 118 -1.39 2.88 -11.46
CA SER A 118 -1.68 2.17 -10.24
C SER A 118 -3.00 1.37 -10.33
N VAL A 119 -3.04 0.22 -9.69
CA VAL A 119 -4.26 -0.60 -9.66
C VAL A 119 -5.46 0.12 -9.02
N ALA A 120 -5.24 1.10 -8.15
CA ALA A 120 -6.31 1.76 -7.40
C ALA A 120 -7.02 2.89 -8.17
N ALA A 121 -6.36 3.53 -9.14
CA ALA A 121 -6.86 4.77 -9.75
C ALA A 121 -8.18 4.56 -10.50
N ASN A 122 -8.21 3.61 -11.44
CA ASN A 122 -9.41 3.33 -12.23
C ASN A 122 -10.57 2.82 -11.36
N TYR A 123 -10.28 1.97 -10.37
CA TYR A 123 -11.30 1.49 -9.42
C TYR A 123 -11.90 2.60 -8.57
N ARG A 124 -11.08 3.57 -8.16
CA ARG A 124 -11.58 4.73 -7.40
C ARG A 124 -12.48 5.59 -8.28
N ALA A 125 -12.04 5.95 -9.48
CA ALA A 125 -12.79 6.79 -10.39
C ALA A 125 -14.16 6.19 -10.77
N GLU A 126 -14.22 4.88 -11.01
CA GLU A 126 -15.46 4.20 -11.40
C GLU A 126 -16.44 4.10 -10.24
N PHE A 127 -15.98 3.67 -9.06
CA PHE A 127 -16.87 3.40 -7.92
C PHE A 127 -17.25 4.65 -7.10
N GLU A 128 -16.54 5.77 -7.24
CA GLU A 128 -16.96 7.06 -6.69
C GLU A 128 -18.10 7.69 -7.50
N ARG A 129 -18.17 7.44 -8.81
CA ARG A 129 -19.22 7.99 -9.70
C ARG A 129 -20.61 7.41 -9.49
N GLN A 130 -20.72 6.18 -9.03
CA GLN A 130 -21.98 5.42 -9.03
C GLN A 130 -22.82 5.55 -7.75
N GLY A 131 -22.66 6.50 -6.89
CA GLY A 131 -23.57 7.01 -5.83
C GLY A 131 -24.48 6.08 -4.99
N SER A 132 -24.44 4.75 -5.13
CA SER A 132 -25.31 3.80 -4.39
C SER A 132 -24.51 2.93 -3.42
N HIS A 133 -24.79 3.11 -2.12
CA HIS A 133 -23.93 2.67 -1.02
C HIS A 133 -23.80 1.16 -0.75
N GLY A 134 -24.62 0.29 -1.33
CA GLY A 134 -24.59 -1.14 -0.96
C GLY A 134 -24.25 -2.09 -2.12
N SER A 135 -24.88 -1.93 -3.27
CA SER A 135 -24.71 -2.81 -4.44
C SER A 135 -23.31 -2.68 -5.06
N ASN A 136 -22.71 -1.50 -4.96
CA ASN A 136 -21.38 -1.22 -5.52
C ASN A 136 -20.23 -1.93 -4.78
N MET A 137 -20.38 -2.21 -3.50
CA MET A 137 -19.31 -2.89 -2.73
C MET A 137 -19.14 -4.35 -3.18
N ALA A 138 -20.24 -5.06 -3.42
CA ALA A 138 -20.20 -6.44 -3.92
C ALA A 138 -19.63 -6.49 -5.35
N ALA A 139 -20.09 -5.62 -6.24
CA ALA A 139 -19.59 -5.51 -7.60
C ALA A 139 -18.09 -5.18 -7.64
N ARG A 140 -17.65 -4.18 -6.87
CA ARG A 140 -16.24 -3.83 -6.71
C ARG A 140 -15.41 -5.01 -6.21
N SER A 141 -15.92 -5.76 -5.23
CA SER A 141 -15.22 -6.92 -4.69
C SER A 141 -15.07 -8.02 -5.74
N ALA A 142 -16.11 -8.29 -6.52
CA ALA A 142 -16.07 -9.27 -7.61
C ALA A 142 -15.06 -8.87 -8.70
N GLU A 143 -15.03 -7.60 -9.09
CA GLU A 143 -14.07 -7.08 -10.07
C GLU A 143 -12.63 -7.19 -9.57
N LEU A 144 -12.36 -6.86 -8.30
CA LEU A 144 -11.02 -7.01 -7.73
C LEU A 144 -10.56 -8.47 -7.67
N VAL A 145 -11.47 -9.40 -7.39
CA VAL A 145 -11.18 -10.85 -7.41
C VAL A 145 -10.89 -11.29 -8.83
N ARG A 146 -11.69 -10.84 -9.83
CA ARG A 146 -11.49 -11.13 -11.24
C ARG A 146 -10.13 -10.63 -11.74
N LEU A 147 -9.79 -9.37 -11.46
CA LEU A 147 -8.49 -8.82 -11.80
C LEU A 147 -7.35 -9.61 -11.15
N GLY A 148 -7.47 -9.89 -9.85
CA GLY A 148 -6.46 -10.66 -9.14
C GLY A 148 -6.26 -12.07 -9.70
N ALA A 149 -7.35 -12.74 -10.11
CA ALA A 149 -7.28 -14.05 -10.76
C ALA A 149 -6.56 -13.96 -12.11
N LEU A 150 -6.90 -12.96 -12.95
CA LEU A 150 -6.26 -12.73 -14.24
C LEU A 150 -4.76 -12.47 -14.10
N LEU A 151 -4.37 -11.58 -13.20
CA LEU A 151 -2.95 -11.25 -12.99
C LEU A 151 -2.15 -12.46 -12.48
N ARG A 152 -2.72 -13.28 -11.58
CA ARG A 152 -2.08 -14.52 -11.11
C ARG A 152 -1.96 -15.56 -12.22
N ASP A 153 -2.95 -15.66 -13.07
CA ASP A 153 -2.95 -16.57 -14.20
C ASP A 153 -1.84 -16.20 -15.21
N LEU A 154 -1.75 -14.92 -15.59
CA LEU A 154 -0.67 -14.40 -16.43
C LEU A 154 0.71 -14.67 -15.81
N ALA A 155 0.87 -14.38 -14.50
CA ALA A 155 2.12 -14.61 -13.80
C ALA A 155 2.57 -16.08 -13.87
N ARG A 156 1.65 -17.01 -13.63
CA ARG A 156 1.94 -18.44 -13.56
C ARG A 156 2.16 -19.06 -14.94
N ARG A 157 1.26 -18.80 -15.91
CA ARG A 157 1.34 -19.39 -17.25
C ARG A 157 2.62 -18.99 -17.99
N HIS A 158 3.03 -17.74 -17.83
CA HIS A 158 4.19 -17.20 -18.55
C HIS A 158 5.46 -17.11 -17.71
N ASN A 159 5.41 -17.62 -16.46
CA ASN A 159 6.55 -17.59 -15.53
C ASN A 159 7.20 -16.19 -15.46
N LEU A 160 6.39 -15.18 -15.19
CA LEU A 160 6.80 -13.77 -15.08
C LEU A 160 6.41 -13.19 -13.71
N ALA A 161 7.02 -12.06 -13.36
CA ALA A 161 6.64 -11.29 -12.20
C ALA A 161 5.51 -10.30 -12.57
N VAL A 162 4.48 -10.20 -11.72
CA VAL A 162 3.48 -9.12 -11.81
C VAL A 162 3.64 -8.21 -10.61
N VAL A 163 3.84 -6.91 -10.85
CA VAL A 163 4.00 -5.91 -9.80
C VAL A 163 2.97 -4.81 -9.97
N VAL A 164 2.21 -4.54 -8.92
CA VAL A 164 1.18 -3.51 -8.93
C VAL A 164 1.48 -2.42 -7.92
N ALA A 165 1.27 -1.16 -8.29
CA ALA A 165 1.28 -0.05 -7.34
C ALA A 165 -0.11 0.16 -6.77
N ASN A 166 -0.18 0.34 -5.45
CA ASN A 166 -1.40 0.72 -4.75
C ASN A 166 -1.16 1.95 -3.87
N GLN A 167 -2.12 2.85 -3.85
CA GLN A 167 -2.08 4.02 -2.98
C GLN A 167 -2.59 3.64 -1.59
N VAL A 168 -2.31 4.47 -0.60
CA VAL A 168 -2.87 4.37 0.74
C VAL A 168 -3.76 5.56 1.04
N ALA A 169 -4.83 5.32 1.80
CA ALA A 169 -5.70 6.34 2.37
C ALA A 169 -5.43 6.50 3.86
N ASP A 170 -5.65 7.69 4.39
CA ASP A 170 -5.60 7.94 5.82
C ASP A 170 -6.74 7.19 6.50
N ARG A 171 -6.43 6.58 7.64
CA ARG A 171 -7.40 5.92 8.48
C ARG A 171 -7.73 6.82 9.67
N PHE A 172 -8.91 7.37 9.69
CA PHE A 172 -9.42 8.09 10.84
C PHE A 172 -9.89 7.08 11.89
N SER A 173 -9.20 7.02 13.03
CA SER A 173 -9.70 6.25 14.16
C SER A 173 -10.92 6.95 14.72
N SER A 174 -12.08 6.30 14.70
CA SER A 174 -13.31 6.82 15.35
C SER A 174 -13.22 6.83 16.88
N SER A 175 -12.05 6.62 17.46
CA SER A 175 -11.81 6.52 18.91
C SER A 175 -11.50 7.84 19.62
N SER A 176 -11.86 9.00 19.08
CA SER A 176 -11.89 10.25 19.83
C SER A 176 -13.33 10.65 20.14
N ILE A 177 -14.04 9.81 20.88
CA ILE A 177 -15.21 10.30 21.64
C ILE A 177 -14.62 11.04 22.85
N PRO A 178 -14.81 12.36 22.98
CA PRO A 178 -14.47 13.06 24.21
C PRO A 178 -15.34 12.47 25.33
N ARG A 179 -14.74 12.04 26.40
CA ARG A 179 -15.42 11.41 27.57
C ARG A 179 -16.30 12.38 28.37
N HIS A 180 -16.76 13.49 27.82
CA HIS A 180 -17.69 14.39 28.48
C HIS A 180 -18.64 15.07 27.49
N ALA A 181 -19.75 14.38 27.15
CA ALA A 181 -20.97 15.04 26.71
C ALA A 181 -22.17 14.21 27.23
N PRO A 182 -23.22 14.85 27.78
CA PRO A 182 -24.38 14.14 28.28
C PRO A 182 -25.17 13.50 27.13
N PRO A 183 -25.94 12.41 27.39
CA PRO A 183 -26.59 11.64 26.33
C PRO A 183 -27.72 12.46 25.71
N ARG A 184 -27.57 12.79 24.43
CA ARG A 184 -28.70 13.17 23.57
C ARG A 184 -29.13 11.95 22.78
N SER A 185 -30.38 11.54 23.03
CA SER A 185 -31.12 10.51 22.35
C SER A 185 -31.29 10.88 20.86
N SER A 186 -30.82 10.04 19.97
CA SER A 186 -31.51 9.57 18.75
C SER A 186 -30.46 8.85 17.87
N GLY A 187 -30.72 7.57 17.66
CA GLY A 187 -29.80 6.66 17.07
C GLY A 187 -29.71 6.75 15.56
N VAL A 188 -28.54 6.47 15.08
CA VAL A 188 -28.31 5.61 13.91
C VAL A 188 -27.01 4.86 14.20
N VAL A 189 -27.12 3.57 14.50
CA VAL A 189 -26.00 2.67 14.64
C VAL A 189 -25.60 2.24 13.24
N TYR A 190 -24.42 2.63 12.79
CA TYR A 190 -23.83 2.06 11.58
C TYR A 190 -23.22 0.69 11.92
N GLU A 191 -24.01 -0.35 11.73
CA GLU A 191 -23.52 -1.72 11.77
C GLU A 191 -22.67 -2.03 10.53
N SER A 192 -21.52 -2.64 10.76
CA SER A 192 -20.66 -3.17 9.73
C SER A 192 -21.37 -4.31 8.97
N PRO A 193 -21.37 -4.35 7.63
CA PRO A 193 -22.11 -5.35 6.83
C PRO A 193 -21.67 -6.81 7.02
N LEU A 194 -20.65 -7.07 7.83
CA LEU A 194 -20.16 -8.44 8.09
C LEU A 194 -20.81 -9.13 9.31
N ALA A 195 -21.65 -8.43 10.08
CA ALA A 195 -22.31 -8.98 11.27
C ALA A 195 -23.68 -9.62 11.00
N SER A 196 -24.23 -9.56 9.79
CA SER A 196 -25.59 -9.99 9.45
C SER A 196 -25.68 -11.42 8.90
N ARG A 197 -24.96 -12.37 9.49
CA ARG A 197 -25.22 -13.80 9.28
C ARG A 197 -25.35 -14.51 10.60
N SER A 198 -26.49 -14.35 11.24
CA SER A 198 -26.93 -15.31 12.28
C SER A 198 -28.45 -15.33 12.37
N MET A 199 -28.97 -16.47 12.00
CA MET A 199 -30.19 -17.18 12.41
C MET A 199 -31.55 -16.44 12.43
N PRO A 200 -32.60 -17.09 11.93
CA PRO A 200 -33.97 -16.59 12.02
C PRO A 200 -34.47 -16.61 13.48
N PRO A 201 -35.34 -15.67 13.88
CA PRO A 201 -35.87 -15.63 15.22
C PRO A 201 -36.86 -16.78 15.49
N PRO A 202 -36.90 -17.35 16.69
CA PRO A 202 -37.95 -18.29 17.07
C PRO A 202 -39.27 -17.55 17.30
N SER A 203 -40.32 -18.16 16.82
CA SER A 203 -41.71 -17.73 16.91
C SER A 203 -42.15 -17.42 18.35
N SER A 204 -42.92 -16.34 18.48
CA SER A 204 -43.58 -15.83 19.66
C SER A 204 -44.52 -16.87 20.26
N THR A 205 -44.35 -17.20 21.55
CA THR A 205 -45.42 -17.74 22.40
C THR A 205 -45.65 -16.78 23.57
N ASN A 206 -46.87 -16.31 23.67
CA ASN A 206 -47.41 -15.45 24.72
C ASN A 206 -47.36 -16.14 26.08
N PHE A 207 -46.89 -15.45 27.13
CA PHE A 207 -47.22 -15.71 28.53
C PHE A 207 -47.49 -14.39 29.27
N PRO A 208 -48.39 -14.44 30.30
CA PRO A 208 -49.05 -13.25 30.82
C PRO A 208 -48.24 -12.53 31.90
N SER A 209 -48.55 -11.25 32.02
CA SER A 209 -48.05 -10.27 32.97
C SER A 209 -48.41 -10.59 34.44
N THR A 210 -47.43 -10.45 35.35
CA THR A 210 -47.63 -10.24 36.79
C THR A 210 -46.71 -9.14 37.32
N PRO A 211 -47.06 -8.48 38.46
CA PRO A 211 -46.73 -7.07 38.65
C PRO A 211 -45.43 -6.79 39.43
N SER A 212 -45.01 -5.56 39.27
CA SER A 212 -43.90 -4.82 39.87
C SER A 212 -43.62 -5.08 41.34
N SER A 213 -42.36 -5.31 41.66
CA SER A 213 -41.78 -4.92 42.95
C SER A 213 -40.43 -4.22 42.68
N SER A 214 -40.40 -2.97 43.10
CA SER A 214 -39.27 -2.05 43.04
C SER A 214 -38.19 -2.44 44.05
N LEU A 215 -36.97 -2.70 43.59
CA LEU A 215 -35.76 -2.62 44.39
C LEU A 215 -34.67 -1.87 43.58
N PRO A 216 -33.92 -0.98 44.20
CA PRO A 216 -32.87 -0.24 43.50
C PRO A 216 -31.64 -1.13 43.26
N PHE A 217 -31.50 -1.59 42.04
CA PHE A 217 -30.30 -2.29 41.60
C PHE A 217 -29.34 -1.25 41.08
N SER A 218 -28.21 -1.03 41.75
CA SER A 218 -27.05 -0.34 41.20
C SER A 218 -26.51 -1.18 40.07
N LEU A 219 -26.69 -0.71 38.85
CA LEU A 219 -26.04 -1.24 37.65
C LEU A 219 -24.51 -0.93 37.74
N GLN A 220 -23.78 -1.88 38.32
CA GLN A 220 -22.40 -2.05 37.94
C GLN A 220 -22.44 -2.77 36.60
N ASP A 221 -22.05 -2.05 35.52
CA ASP A 221 -21.74 -2.68 34.24
C ASP A 221 -20.66 -3.74 34.49
N PRO A 222 -20.88 -5.00 34.10
CA PRO A 222 -19.81 -5.97 34.09
C PRO A 222 -18.83 -5.54 32.97
N GLU A 223 -17.77 -4.81 33.33
CA GLU A 223 -16.61 -4.72 32.46
C GLU A 223 -16.05 -6.13 32.26
N GLY A 224 -16.55 -6.80 31.22
CA GLY A 224 -15.94 -8.03 30.75
C GLY A 224 -14.48 -7.75 30.43
N PRO A 225 -13.58 -8.73 30.59
CA PRO A 225 -12.18 -8.52 30.24
C PRO A 225 -12.09 -8.01 28.81
N PRO A 226 -11.23 -7.00 28.53
CA PRO A 226 -11.12 -6.44 27.21
C PRO A 226 -10.80 -7.56 26.19
N PRO A 227 -11.44 -7.55 25.00
CA PRO A 227 -11.23 -8.60 24.02
C PRO A 227 -9.75 -8.72 23.67
N LEU A 228 -9.28 -9.96 23.50
CA LEU A 228 -7.90 -10.23 23.16
C LEU A 228 -7.50 -9.42 21.93
N PRO A 229 -6.34 -8.74 21.92
CA PRO A 229 -5.91 -7.90 20.80
C PRO A 229 -5.93 -8.61 19.46
N ALA A 230 -5.65 -9.93 19.44
CA ALA A 230 -5.67 -10.75 18.23
C ALA A 230 -7.07 -10.89 17.59
N LEU A 231 -8.16 -10.73 18.37
CA LEU A 231 -9.53 -10.80 17.87
C LEU A 231 -10.07 -9.44 17.41
N MET A 232 -9.36 -8.36 17.67
CA MET A 232 -9.77 -7.03 17.22
C MET A 232 -9.48 -6.89 15.71
N LEU A 233 -10.50 -6.45 14.96
CA LEU A 233 -10.35 -6.18 13.51
C LEU A 233 -9.19 -5.21 13.23
N ASP A 234 -8.99 -4.22 14.08
CA ASP A 234 -7.88 -3.27 14.00
C ASP A 234 -6.52 -3.94 14.11
N HIS A 235 -6.38 -4.94 14.98
CA HIS A 235 -5.15 -5.69 15.12
C HIS A 235 -4.86 -6.51 13.86
N GLN A 236 -5.83 -7.20 13.32
CA GLN A 236 -5.69 -7.96 12.07
C GLN A 236 -5.32 -7.07 10.90
N GLN A 237 -5.98 -5.91 10.75
CA GLN A 237 -5.65 -4.95 9.70
C GLN A 237 -4.22 -4.44 9.77
N ARG A 238 -3.64 -4.25 10.95
CA ARG A 238 -2.24 -3.83 11.13
C ARG A 238 -1.25 -4.80 10.49
N TRP A 239 -1.50 -6.09 10.64
CA TRP A 239 -0.65 -7.13 10.04
C TRP A 239 -0.68 -7.13 8.51
N PHE A 240 -1.86 -6.89 7.92
CA PHE A 240 -2.01 -6.90 6.46
C PHE A 240 -1.61 -5.57 5.80
N THR A 241 -1.69 -4.47 6.50
CA THR A 241 -1.40 -3.16 5.91
C THR A 241 0.07 -2.75 6.06
N GLY A 242 0.73 -3.14 7.14
CA GLY A 242 2.06 -2.70 7.52
C GLY A 242 2.08 -1.35 8.24
N TRP A 243 0.94 -0.68 8.40
CA TRP A 243 0.79 0.55 9.19
C TRP A 243 0.08 0.26 10.52
N GLY A 244 0.58 0.89 11.61
CA GLY A 244 0.01 0.74 12.95
C GLY A 244 0.36 -0.57 13.63
N ASP A 245 1.35 -1.30 13.16
CA ASP A 245 1.92 -2.47 13.82
C ASP A 245 2.92 -2.09 14.94
N ASP A 246 3.29 -0.82 15.05
CA ASP A 246 4.06 -0.26 16.15
C ASP A 246 3.10 0.53 17.07
N PRO A 247 2.82 0.04 18.29
CA PRO A 247 1.89 0.69 19.22
C PRO A 247 2.41 2.04 19.75
N HIS A 248 3.71 2.30 19.64
CA HIS A 248 4.34 3.53 20.11
C HIS A 248 4.53 4.57 18.99
N ALA A 249 4.15 4.24 17.77
CA ALA A 249 4.29 5.17 16.67
C ALA A 249 3.22 6.27 16.70
N SER A 250 3.68 7.52 16.64
CA SER A 250 2.83 8.72 16.62
C SER A 250 2.35 9.14 15.22
N TYR A 251 2.49 8.28 14.21
CA TYR A 251 2.07 8.60 12.85
C TYR A 251 0.66 8.10 12.53
N SER A 252 -0.02 8.81 11.64
CA SER A 252 -1.37 8.45 11.18
C SER A 252 -1.41 7.03 10.60
N LEU A 253 -2.39 6.26 11.02
CA LEU A 253 -2.65 4.94 10.45
C LEU A 253 -3.08 5.09 9.01
N LYS A 254 -2.58 4.21 8.14
CA LYS A 254 -2.92 4.19 6.73
C LYS A 254 -3.41 2.81 6.31
N THR A 255 -4.26 2.79 5.31
CA THR A 255 -4.80 1.55 4.75
C THR A 255 -4.65 1.58 3.24
N PRO A 256 -4.15 0.49 2.62
CA PRO A 256 -4.16 0.35 1.16
C PRO A 256 -5.58 0.52 0.61
N SER A 257 -5.73 1.34 -0.42
CA SER A 257 -7.02 1.85 -0.91
C SER A 257 -8.01 0.77 -1.37
N LEU A 258 -7.53 -0.40 -1.79
CA LEU A 258 -8.36 -1.49 -2.28
C LEU A 258 -8.84 -2.45 -1.17
N GLY A 259 -8.38 -2.26 0.07
CA GLY A 259 -8.85 -2.99 1.24
C GLY A 259 -8.47 -4.47 1.31
N LEU A 260 -9.22 -5.23 2.15
CA LEU A 260 -8.89 -6.63 2.44
C LEU A 260 -9.15 -7.57 1.27
N VAL A 261 -10.18 -7.34 0.46
CA VAL A 261 -10.50 -8.17 -0.71
C VAL A 261 -9.32 -8.23 -1.67
N TRP A 262 -8.70 -7.09 -1.94
CA TRP A 262 -7.48 -7.04 -2.76
C TRP A 262 -6.29 -7.72 -2.06
N SER A 263 -6.17 -7.57 -0.74
CA SER A 263 -5.08 -8.18 0.02
C SER A 263 -5.03 -9.71 -0.09
N THR A 264 -6.19 -10.35 -0.34
CA THR A 264 -6.25 -11.81 -0.57
C THR A 264 -5.83 -12.23 -1.99
N GLN A 265 -5.69 -11.28 -2.91
CA GLN A 265 -5.32 -11.55 -4.30
C GLN A 265 -3.81 -11.54 -4.53
N ILE A 266 -3.05 -10.94 -3.65
CA ILE A 266 -1.60 -10.75 -3.75
C ILE A 266 -0.84 -11.74 -2.85
N ALA A 267 0.35 -12.14 -3.28
CA ALA A 267 1.22 -13.04 -2.50
C ALA A 267 2.33 -12.28 -1.75
N CYS A 268 2.66 -11.07 -2.18
CA CYS A 268 3.70 -10.26 -1.57
C CYS A 268 3.24 -8.81 -1.45
N ARG A 269 3.51 -8.18 -0.31
CA ARG A 269 3.28 -6.74 -0.11
C ARG A 269 4.54 -6.08 0.42
N VAL A 270 4.94 -5.02 -0.28
CA VAL A 270 6.02 -4.11 0.11
C VAL A 270 5.42 -2.74 0.40
N ALA A 271 5.61 -2.23 1.61
CA ALA A 271 5.13 -0.92 2.02
C ALA A 271 6.26 0.11 1.97
N LEU A 272 5.99 1.25 1.35
CA LEU A 272 6.90 2.39 1.28
C LEU A 272 6.39 3.50 2.20
N PHE A 273 7.23 3.92 3.12
CA PHE A 273 6.96 4.97 4.10
C PHE A 273 7.75 6.21 3.76
N LYS A 274 7.22 7.38 4.09
CA LYS A 274 7.95 8.64 4.08
C LYS A 274 7.68 9.42 5.36
N ARG A 275 8.71 10.11 5.85
CA ARG A 275 8.59 11.04 6.99
C ARG A 275 9.27 12.36 6.66
N PRO A 276 8.66 13.50 7.02
CA PRO A 276 9.28 14.80 6.82
C PRO A 276 10.47 14.97 7.76
N VAL A 277 11.48 15.67 7.27
CA VAL A 277 12.63 16.12 8.06
C VAL A 277 12.56 17.63 8.15
N TYR A 278 12.38 18.13 9.36
CA TYR A 278 12.36 19.56 9.64
C TYR A 278 13.74 20.04 10.07
N GLY A 279 14.17 21.19 9.59
CA GLY A 279 15.38 21.89 10.02
C GLY A 279 15.08 22.83 11.17
N ARG A 280 15.98 22.91 12.14
CA ARG A 280 16.00 24.05 13.07
C ARG A 280 16.55 25.24 12.30
N ILE A 281 15.89 26.40 12.35
CA ILE A 281 16.45 27.66 11.89
C ILE A 281 17.62 27.96 12.83
N ARG A 282 18.85 27.92 12.32
CA ARG A 282 19.98 28.53 13.01
C ARG A 282 19.75 30.03 12.89
N GLN A 283 19.41 30.67 13.99
CA GLN A 283 19.53 32.13 14.09
C GLN A 283 21.02 32.46 13.93
N ALA A 284 21.37 32.96 12.77
CA ALA A 284 22.66 33.59 12.53
C ALA A 284 22.47 35.10 12.75
N ALA A 285 22.44 35.55 13.99
CA ALA A 285 22.82 36.86 14.50
C ALA A 285 22.29 37.03 15.93
N PRO A 286 23.00 37.74 16.83
CA PRO A 286 22.44 38.10 18.11
C PRO A 286 21.40 39.19 17.91
N VAL A 287 20.13 38.82 17.99
CA VAL A 287 19.02 39.76 18.03
C VAL A 287 18.89 40.23 19.46
N THR A 288 19.01 41.54 19.68
CA THR A 288 18.69 42.26 20.89
C THR A 288 17.32 41.83 21.40
N ALA A 289 17.25 41.51 22.68
CA ALA A 289 16.08 41.07 23.41
C ALA A 289 15.00 42.14 23.40
N GLU A 290 13.97 42.00 22.56
CA GLU A 290 12.66 42.69 22.69
C GLU A 290 11.64 42.29 21.63
N ASP A 291 11.57 41.01 21.21
CA ASP A 291 10.40 40.50 20.47
C ASP A 291 10.20 39.01 20.70
N ASP A 292 9.39 38.69 21.69
CA ASP A 292 9.10 37.33 22.18
C ASP A 292 7.92 36.66 21.46
N SER A 293 7.69 36.91 20.16
CA SER A 293 6.47 36.44 19.50
C SER A 293 6.61 35.67 18.19
N ASP A 294 7.81 35.38 17.68
CA ASP A 294 7.94 34.55 16.45
C ASP A 294 8.84 33.34 16.70
N LEU A 295 8.27 32.29 17.30
CA LEU A 295 8.78 30.93 17.18
C LEU A 295 8.69 30.52 15.71
N ALA A 296 9.72 30.83 14.95
CA ALA A 296 9.79 30.53 13.52
C ALA A 296 9.46 29.06 13.26
N ALA A 297 8.40 28.82 12.52
CA ALA A 297 7.89 27.49 12.20
C ALA A 297 8.99 26.60 11.60
N PRO A 298 9.09 25.32 12.00
CA PRO A 298 10.11 24.43 11.50
C PRO A 298 10.02 24.27 9.98
N THR A 299 11.09 24.55 9.25
CA THR A 299 11.13 24.49 7.80
C THR A 299 11.36 23.05 7.34
N LEU A 300 10.53 22.57 6.41
CA LEU A 300 10.70 21.24 5.80
C LEU A 300 12.00 21.21 4.98
N ARG A 301 12.98 20.39 5.38
CA ARG A 301 14.25 20.19 4.67
C ARG A 301 14.21 19.07 3.63
N GLY A 302 13.39 18.04 3.85
CA GLY A 302 13.34 16.88 2.96
C GLY A 302 12.49 15.75 3.51
N TRP A 303 12.62 14.60 2.88
CA TRP A 303 11.87 13.41 3.23
C TRP A 303 12.81 12.23 3.39
N ARG A 304 12.71 11.51 4.51
CA ARG A 304 13.30 10.18 4.68
C ARG A 304 12.29 9.14 4.21
N ARG A 305 12.78 8.07 3.58
CA ARG A 305 11.94 7.00 3.04
C ARG A 305 12.43 5.64 3.49
N TRP A 306 11.48 4.74 3.73
CA TRP A 306 11.76 3.36 4.14
C TRP A 306 10.95 2.38 3.31
N MET A 307 11.55 1.22 3.07
CA MET A 307 10.94 0.06 2.43
C MET A 307 10.80 -1.05 3.45
N LYS A 308 9.59 -1.61 3.58
CA LYS A 308 9.26 -2.67 4.51
C LYS A 308 8.56 -3.81 3.78
N VAL A 309 9.02 -5.05 3.98
CA VAL A 309 8.28 -6.24 3.55
C VAL A 309 7.21 -6.54 4.60
N VAL A 310 5.94 -6.39 4.22
CA VAL A 310 4.81 -6.66 5.11
C VAL A 310 4.58 -8.17 5.19
N PHE A 311 4.46 -8.81 4.03
CA PHE A 311 4.45 -10.26 3.88
C PHE A 311 4.97 -10.66 2.49
N ALA A 312 5.58 -11.82 2.41
CA ALA A 312 6.05 -12.43 1.18
C ALA A 312 6.25 -13.94 1.38
N PRO A 313 6.08 -14.79 0.34
CA PRO A 313 6.23 -16.23 0.48
C PRO A 313 7.70 -16.69 0.54
N HIS A 314 8.63 -15.88 0.06
CA HIS A 314 10.04 -16.25 -0.13
C HIS A 314 11.02 -15.56 0.83
N VAL A 315 10.57 -14.57 1.58
CA VAL A 315 11.38 -13.85 2.58
C VAL A 315 10.56 -13.55 3.82
N ALA A 316 11.22 -13.48 4.96
CA ALA A 316 10.56 -13.09 6.21
C ALA A 316 10.07 -11.65 6.15
N SER A 317 8.96 -11.37 6.83
CA SER A 317 8.48 -10.01 7.03
C SER A 317 9.53 -9.17 7.78
N THR A 318 9.54 -7.87 7.51
CA THR A 318 10.47 -6.94 8.18
C THR A 318 10.22 -6.83 9.69
N GLY A 319 9.03 -7.22 10.16
CA GLY A 319 8.62 -7.10 11.56
C GLY A 319 7.88 -5.80 11.85
N GLN A 320 7.74 -5.48 13.14
CA GLN A 320 7.00 -4.29 13.59
C GLN A 320 7.81 -3.00 13.40
N GLY A 321 7.12 -1.89 13.22
CA GLY A 321 7.72 -0.58 13.08
C GLY A 321 8.62 -0.41 11.87
N LEU A 322 9.59 0.48 11.97
CA LEU A 322 10.56 0.79 10.92
C LEU A 322 12.01 0.38 11.27
N ASP A 323 12.26 -0.21 12.41
CA ASP A 323 13.62 -0.47 12.90
C ASP A 323 14.42 -1.40 11.99
N ARG A 324 13.75 -2.38 11.37
CA ARG A 324 14.34 -3.30 10.38
C ARG A 324 14.00 -2.93 8.95
N ALA A 325 13.29 -1.84 8.72
CA ALA A 325 12.98 -1.35 7.38
C ALA A 325 14.24 -0.80 6.72
N VAL A 326 14.35 -0.97 5.43
CA VAL A 326 15.49 -0.46 4.65
C VAL A 326 15.24 1.00 4.34
N GLU A 327 16.08 1.88 4.89
CA GLU A 327 16.05 3.30 4.53
C GLU A 327 16.66 3.49 3.14
N PHE A 328 15.99 4.30 2.32
CA PHE A 328 16.45 4.60 0.96
C PHE A 328 16.18 6.05 0.57
N GLU A 329 16.94 6.51 -0.39
CA GLU A 329 16.76 7.79 -1.08
C GLU A 329 16.50 7.57 -2.57
N VAL A 330 15.82 8.54 -3.18
CA VAL A 330 15.62 8.60 -4.63
C VAL A 330 16.70 9.47 -5.19
N THR A 331 17.57 8.89 -6.03
CA THR A 331 18.70 9.55 -6.69
C THR A 331 18.49 9.60 -8.21
N MET A 332 19.39 10.20 -8.95
CA MET A 332 19.38 10.17 -10.43
C MET A 332 19.42 8.73 -10.96
N GLY A 333 20.20 7.85 -10.32
CA GLY A 333 20.30 6.43 -10.68
C GLY A 333 19.17 5.52 -10.17
N GLY A 334 18.11 6.06 -9.59
CA GLY A 334 17.00 5.30 -9.03
C GLY A 334 17.04 5.22 -7.50
N LEU A 335 16.61 4.09 -6.94
CA LEU A 335 16.60 3.90 -5.49
C LEU A 335 17.99 3.51 -4.98
N LYS A 336 18.44 4.17 -3.92
CA LYS A 336 19.72 3.90 -3.26
C LYS A 336 19.50 3.69 -1.77
N THR A 337 20.00 2.58 -1.24
CA THR A 337 19.96 2.30 0.20
C THR A 337 20.85 3.27 0.97
N VAL A 338 20.31 3.87 2.01
CA VAL A 338 21.09 4.67 2.98
C VAL A 338 21.77 3.71 3.93
N LYS A 339 23.12 3.66 3.90
CA LYS A 339 23.90 2.86 4.84
C LYS A 339 23.80 3.50 6.23
N VAL A 340 23.13 2.82 7.16
CA VAL A 340 23.15 3.23 8.57
C VAL A 340 24.58 3.03 9.08
N GLN A 341 25.31 4.10 9.33
CA GLN A 341 26.54 4.01 10.10
C GLN A 341 26.15 3.55 11.52
N LYS A 342 26.49 2.31 11.85
CA LYS A 342 26.42 1.85 13.25
C LYS A 342 27.37 2.73 14.05
N VAL A 343 26.83 3.72 14.74
CA VAL A 343 27.56 4.42 15.78
C VAL A 343 27.90 3.37 16.82
N LYS A 344 29.18 2.97 16.90
CA LYS A 344 29.69 2.17 18.00
C LYS A 344 29.44 3.01 19.26
N ARG A 345 28.44 2.62 20.05
CA ARG A 345 28.39 3.06 21.44
C ARG A 345 29.59 2.41 22.13
N GLN A 346 30.58 3.22 22.44
CA GLN A 346 31.65 2.92 23.42
C GLN A 346 31.04 2.92 24.80
#